data_efc75a078338810e856284b6421f202e
#
_entry.id   efc75a078338810e856284b6421f202e
#
_cell.length_a   1.000
_cell.length_b   1.000
_cell.length_c   1.000
_cell.angle_alpha   90.00
_cell.angle_beta   90.00
_cell.angle_gamma   90.00
#
_symmetry.space_group_name_H-M   'P 1'
#
loop_
_entity.id
_entity.type
_entity.pdbx_description
1 polymer ?
#
loop_
_entity_poly.entity_id
_entity_poly.type
_entity_poly.pdbx_seq_one_letter_code
_entity_poly.pdbx_strand_id
1 'polypeptide(L)' 'MKPKIGIVGSGNIGWALKQMLKEDYEIRQGDITDGFDASNIDHVKDFLNGLDAVISAGPFSVNKNIASIASKEGIAYF' A
#
# COMPACT_ATOMS: atom_id res chain seq x y z
N MET A 1 -18.93 6.03 4.82
CA MET A 1 -17.56 5.66 5.23
C MET A 1 -16.72 5.38 3.99
N LYS A 2 -15.53 5.99 3.90
CA LYS A 2 -14.67 5.80 2.74
C LYS A 2 -13.89 4.50 2.83
N PRO A 3 -13.78 3.73 1.73
CA PRO A 3 -12.87 2.58 1.72
C PRO A 3 -11.42 3.03 1.98
N LYS A 4 -10.65 2.14 2.59
CA LYS A 4 -9.25 2.41 2.93
C LYS A 4 -8.34 1.78 1.90
N ILE A 5 -7.50 2.60 1.28
CA ILE A 5 -6.56 2.14 0.25
C ILE A 5 -5.14 2.47 0.67
N GLY A 6 -4.26 1.48 0.61
CA GLY A 6 -2.84 1.68 0.84
C GLY A 6 -2.13 1.91 -0.48
N ILE A 7 -1.18 2.84 -0.50
CA ILE A 7 -0.31 3.07 -1.63
C ILE A 7 1.12 2.85 -1.18
N VAL A 8 1.82 1.90 -1.81
CA VAL A 8 3.22 1.61 -1.51
C VAL A 8 4.09 2.29 -2.56
N GLY A 9 5.01 3.11 -2.08
CA GLY A 9 5.87 3.92 -2.94
C GLY A 9 5.40 5.36 -2.95
N SER A 10 6.35 6.29 -2.88
CA SER A 10 6.04 7.71 -2.77
C SER A 10 6.41 8.52 -4.00
N GLY A 11 7.11 7.96 -4.97
CA GLY A 11 7.53 8.71 -6.15
C GLY A 11 6.37 9.46 -6.83
N ASN A 12 6.61 9.99 -8.00
CA ASN A 12 5.59 10.77 -8.71
C ASN A 12 4.29 10.00 -8.92
N ILE A 13 4.38 8.70 -9.16
CA ILE A 13 3.21 7.86 -9.37
C ILE A 13 2.39 7.73 -8.08
N GLY A 14 3.05 7.46 -6.96
CA GLY A 14 2.37 7.34 -5.67
C GLY A 14 1.68 8.63 -5.27
N TRP A 15 2.36 9.76 -5.46
CA TRP A 15 1.78 11.06 -5.16
C TRP A 15 0.57 11.35 -6.04
N ALA A 16 0.66 11.07 -7.34
CA ALA A 16 -0.44 11.31 -8.27
C ALA A 16 -1.66 10.46 -7.90
N LEU A 17 -1.44 9.19 -7.57
CA LEU A 17 -2.54 8.31 -7.15
C LEU A 17 -3.23 8.83 -5.90
N LYS A 18 -2.44 9.27 -4.92
CA LYS A 18 -3.01 9.85 -3.70
C LYS A 18 -3.89 11.06 -4.01
N GLN A 19 -3.42 11.97 -4.88
CA GLN A 19 -4.18 13.15 -5.24
C GLN A 19 -5.48 12.80 -5.97
N MET A 20 -5.46 11.75 -6.81
CA MET A 20 -6.63 11.32 -7.54
C MET A 20 -7.67 10.64 -6.66
N LEU A 21 -7.24 9.91 -5.65
CA LEU A 21 -8.12 9.04 -4.88
C LEU A 21 -8.55 9.60 -3.52
N LYS A 22 -7.86 10.62 -3.02
CA LYS A 22 -8.05 11.09 -1.65
C LYS A 22 -9.46 11.60 -1.34
N GLU A 23 -10.22 12.02 -2.33
CA GLU A 23 -11.57 12.52 -2.11
C GLU A 23 -12.58 11.40 -1.89
N ASP A 24 -12.37 10.26 -2.56
CA ASP A 24 -13.28 9.13 -2.52
C ASP A 24 -12.83 8.03 -1.57
N TYR A 25 -11.54 8.03 -1.19
CA TYR A 25 -10.93 6.97 -0.40
C TYR A 25 -10.08 7.54 0.70
N GLU A 26 -9.97 6.78 1.80
CA GLU A 26 -9.00 7.09 2.84
C GLU A 26 -7.66 6.47 2.44
N ILE A 27 -6.62 7.28 2.32
CA ILE A 27 -5.33 6.85 1.78
C ILE A 27 -4.31 6.67 2.89
N ARG A 28 -3.67 5.51 2.89
CA ARG A 28 -2.50 5.22 3.73
C ARG A 28 -1.31 5.02 2.81
N GLN A 29 -0.28 5.83 2.96
CA GLN A 29 0.89 5.77 2.10
C GLN A 29 2.09 5.21 2.85
N GLY A 30 2.78 4.23 2.23
CA GLY A 30 3.99 3.64 2.77
C GLY A 30 5.15 3.84 1.82
N ASP A 31 6.29 4.30 2.36
CA ASP A 31 7.48 4.54 1.58
C ASP A 31 8.72 4.22 2.40
N ILE A 32 9.79 3.81 1.71
CA ILE A 32 11.06 3.50 2.35
C ILE A 32 11.59 4.72 3.12
N THR A 33 11.41 5.92 2.58
CA THR A 33 11.85 7.14 3.24
C THR A 33 11.10 7.43 4.53
N ASP A 34 9.90 6.87 4.67
CA ASP A 34 9.08 6.99 5.88
C ASP A 34 9.30 5.83 6.85
N GLY A 35 10.29 4.99 6.57
CA GLY A 35 10.59 3.84 7.41
C GLY A 35 9.83 2.57 7.06
N PHE A 36 9.06 2.58 5.98
CA PHE A 36 8.37 1.37 5.53
C PHE A 36 9.36 0.38 4.94
N ASP A 37 9.39 -0.83 5.47
CA ASP A 37 10.29 -1.89 5.02
C ASP A 37 9.48 -3.08 4.51
N ALA A 38 9.39 -3.22 3.20
CA ALA A 38 8.62 -4.28 2.57
C ALA A 38 9.27 -5.66 2.71
N SER A 39 10.52 -5.74 3.15
CA SER A 39 11.17 -7.02 3.42
C SER A 39 10.80 -7.57 4.80
N ASN A 40 10.25 -6.74 5.66
CA ASN A 40 9.81 -7.13 6.99
C ASN A 40 8.33 -7.49 6.96
N ILE A 41 8.03 -8.77 7.11
CA ILE A 41 6.66 -9.29 7.01
C ILE A 41 5.73 -8.64 8.03
N ASP A 42 6.19 -8.48 9.26
CA ASP A 42 5.37 -7.88 10.32
C ASP A 42 5.04 -6.42 9.99
N HIS A 43 6.00 -5.69 9.44
CA HIS A 43 5.79 -4.31 9.05
C HIS A 43 4.76 -4.20 7.92
N VAL A 44 4.84 -5.12 6.94
CA VAL A 44 3.87 -5.14 5.84
C VAL A 44 2.48 -5.48 6.35
N LYS A 45 2.37 -6.45 7.26
CA LYS A 45 1.08 -6.80 7.87
C LYS A 45 0.46 -5.63 8.61
N ASP A 46 1.25 -4.90 9.39
CA ASP A 46 0.76 -3.73 10.11
C ASP A 46 0.27 -2.66 9.14
N PHE A 47 1.03 -2.44 8.05
CA PHE A 47 0.64 -1.46 7.04
C PHE A 47 -0.68 -1.84 6.36
N LEU A 48 -0.87 -3.12 6.05
CA LEU A 48 -2.05 -3.60 5.36
C LEU A 48 -3.27 -3.75 6.26
N ASN A 49 -3.07 -3.73 7.57
CA ASN A 49 -4.16 -3.96 8.52
C ASN A 49 -5.29 -2.94 8.36
N GLY A 50 -6.49 -3.44 8.12
CA GLY A 50 -7.68 -2.60 7.97
C GLY A 50 -7.87 -1.99 6.59
N LEU A 51 -6.98 -2.27 5.64
CA LEU A 51 -7.13 -1.77 4.28
C LEU A 51 -8.12 -2.62 3.48
N ASP A 52 -8.84 -1.98 2.58
CA ASP A 52 -9.72 -2.67 1.62
C ASP A 52 -8.96 -3.05 0.36
N ALA A 53 -7.96 -2.26 -0.01
CA ALA A 53 -7.14 -2.51 -1.19
C ALA A 53 -5.75 -1.90 -1.00
N VAL A 54 -4.80 -2.39 -1.78
CA VAL A 54 -3.46 -1.82 -1.81
C VAL A 54 -2.98 -1.69 -3.26
N ILE A 55 -2.36 -0.56 -3.57
CA ILE A 55 -1.77 -0.29 -4.87
C ILE A 55 -0.27 -0.19 -4.69
N SER A 56 0.49 -0.96 -5.47
CA SER A 56 1.95 -0.92 -5.39
C SER A 56 2.51 -0.11 -6.55
N ALA A 57 3.20 0.96 -6.21
CA ALA A 57 3.91 1.80 -7.15
C ALA A 57 5.43 1.69 -6.97
N GLY A 58 5.87 0.73 -6.18
CA GLY A 58 7.28 0.54 -5.88
C GLY A 58 7.99 -0.43 -6.84
N PRO A 59 9.27 -0.70 -6.58
CA PRO A 59 10.02 -1.67 -7.38
C PRO A 59 9.39 -3.06 -7.33
N PHE A 60 9.60 -3.81 -8.39
CA PHE A 60 9.04 -5.15 -8.53
C PHE A 60 9.41 -6.09 -7.37
N SER A 61 10.65 -5.96 -6.88
CA SER A 61 11.13 -6.79 -5.77
C SER A 61 10.33 -6.60 -4.48
N VAL A 62 9.74 -5.43 -4.30
CA VAL A 62 8.92 -5.10 -3.14
C VAL A 62 7.51 -5.68 -3.27
N ASN A 63 7.00 -5.73 -4.50
CA ASN A 63 5.61 -6.12 -4.78
C ASN A 63 5.30 -7.57 -4.37
N LYS A 64 6.28 -8.46 -4.44
CA LYS A 64 6.06 -9.88 -4.19
C LYS A 64 5.56 -10.15 -2.77
N ASN A 65 6.19 -9.58 -1.78
CA ASN A 65 5.79 -9.76 -0.39
C ASN A 65 4.44 -9.11 -0.12
N ILE A 66 4.23 -7.93 -0.67
CA ILE A 66 2.98 -7.19 -0.47
C ILE A 66 1.80 -7.98 -1.08
N ALA A 67 1.97 -8.48 -2.29
CA ALA A 67 0.92 -9.24 -2.96
C ALA A 67 0.57 -10.52 -2.18
N SER A 68 1.59 -11.23 -1.70
CA SER A 68 1.40 -12.46 -0.94
C SER A 68 0.61 -12.21 0.35
N ILE A 69 0.99 -11.19 1.10
CA ILE A 69 0.35 -10.89 2.37
C ILE A 69 -1.06 -10.33 2.14
N ALA A 70 -1.24 -9.46 1.16
CA ALA A 70 -2.54 -8.92 0.83
C ALA A 70 -3.53 -10.04 0.46
N SER A 71 -3.08 -11.03 -0.30
CA SER A 71 -3.90 -12.18 -0.66
C SER A 71 -4.36 -12.94 0.57
N LYS A 72 -3.46 -13.17 1.53
CA LYS A 72 -3.79 -13.88 2.77
C LYS A 72 -4.77 -13.11 3.64
N GLU A 73 -4.68 -11.80 3.62
CA GLU A 73 -5.53 -10.93 4.43
C GLU A 73 -6.86 -10.56 3.74
N GLY A 74 -7.07 -11.05 2.51
CA GLY A 74 -8.28 -10.74 1.77
C GLY A 74 -8.33 -9.31 1.23
N ILE A 75 -7.18 -8.69 1.03
CA ILE A 75 -7.06 -7.31 0.55
C ILE A 75 -6.81 -7.33 -0.96
N ALA A 76 -7.57 -6.53 -1.71
CA ALA A 76 -7.36 -6.44 -3.15
C ALA A 76 -6.00 -5.81 -3.44
N TYR A 77 -5.28 -6.36 -4.40
CA TYR A 77 -3.94 -5.91 -4.77
C TYR A 77 -3.92 -5.45 -6.23
N PHE A 78 -3.33 -4.28 -6.45
CA PHE A 78 -3.20 -3.69 -7.79
C PHE A 78 -1.77 -3.24 -8.10
#